data_0c61938145e11084ef6dd313e94c1545
#
_entry.id   0c61938145e11084ef6dd313e94c1545
#
_cell.length_a   1.000
_cell.length_b   1.000
_cell.length_c   1.000
_cell.angle_alpha   90.00
_cell.angle_beta   90.00
_cell.angle_gamma   90.00
#
_symmetry.space_group_name_H-M   'P 1'
#
loop_
_entity.id
_entity.type
_entity.pdbx_description
1 polymer ?
#
loop_
_entity_poly.entity_id
_entity_poly.type
_entity_poly.pdbx_seq_one_letter_code
_entity_poly.pdbx_strand_id
1 'polypeptide(L)'
;MRTLIFIVVMLASSDAPWWQVQTSGIDTNLRGVSVSSLEPEKNHEYVLWASGSNGVILRSTNEGATWKQLNVQGGGDLDFRSIKAFDSDTAYVMSSGDGDKSRIYKTVDGGKNWKLQYSDKRAGFFLDSLVCDSKTHCLALSDPVDGKFLVLSTDDGEHWKELPSDKMPAALPKEGAFAASGSSIAICDRGENIYFGTGGAAARVFHSTDRGRSWTAVDTPIASGNPSSGIFSVACGGFLVVAAGGDYKEPTAAKRVAAYSNDFGATWHLAEQQPGGYRSAVADAGYGDFAAVGPNGTDISHNERGESMHWQHTDYLNLNAASFVGQYGWAVGPKGTIARFKTHFFYQIKNAHPSDNPF
;
A
#
# COMPACT_ATOMS: atom_id res chain seq x y z
N MET A 1 -15.31 62.80 -16.41
CA MET A 1 -15.42 61.59 -15.64
C MET A 1 -14.97 60.41 -16.53
N ARG A 2 -13.79 59.89 -16.30
CA ARG A 2 -13.32 58.65 -16.99
C ARG A 2 -13.50 57.50 -16.02
N THR A 3 -14.41 56.58 -16.34
CA THR A 3 -14.66 55.38 -15.58
C THR A 3 -13.53 54.38 -15.86
N LEU A 4 -12.72 54.08 -14.84
CA LEU A 4 -11.73 53.01 -14.90
C LEU A 4 -12.44 51.67 -14.66
N ILE A 5 -12.48 50.82 -15.67
CA ILE A 5 -12.94 49.43 -15.53
C ILE A 5 -11.77 48.61 -15.06
N PHE A 6 -11.78 48.15 -13.80
CA PHE A 6 -10.84 47.12 -13.32
C PHE A 6 -11.31 45.75 -13.84
N ILE A 7 -10.58 45.18 -14.78
CA ILE A 7 -10.71 43.79 -15.16
C ILE A 7 -9.94 42.98 -14.11
N VAL A 8 -10.65 42.32 -13.20
CA VAL A 8 -10.08 41.30 -12.32
C VAL A 8 -9.88 40.07 -13.18
N VAL A 9 -8.64 39.85 -13.62
CA VAL A 9 -8.23 38.58 -14.20
C VAL A 9 -8.13 37.59 -13.04
N MET A 10 -9.16 36.78 -12.83
CA MET A 10 -9.02 35.56 -12.01
C MET A 10 -8.06 34.63 -12.76
N LEU A 11 -6.81 34.60 -12.31
CA LEU A 11 -5.91 33.50 -12.63
C LEU A 11 -6.51 32.23 -12.00
N ALA A 12 -7.23 31.46 -12.79
CA ALA A 12 -7.53 30.09 -12.43
C ALA A 12 -6.17 29.37 -12.29
N SER A 13 -5.76 29.04 -11.06
CA SER A 13 -4.66 28.14 -10.82
C SER A 13 -5.04 26.82 -11.50
N SER A 14 -4.37 26.51 -12.59
CA SER A 14 -4.48 25.19 -13.22
C SER A 14 -3.73 24.20 -12.35
N ASP A 15 -4.34 23.77 -11.23
CA ASP A 15 -3.87 22.65 -10.46
C ASP A 15 -4.01 21.40 -11.34
N ALA A 16 -2.93 21.11 -12.08
CA ALA A 16 -2.87 19.89 -12.86
C ALA A 16 -2.98 18.72 -11.87
N PRO A 17 -3.88 17.75 -12.10
CA PRO A 17 -4.10 16.67 -11.14
C PRO A 17 -2.80 15.93 -10.85
N TRP A 18 -2.60 15.53 -9.59
CA TRP A 18 -1.40 14.79 -9.12
C TRP A 18 -1.23 13.44 -9.84
N TRP A 19 -2.32 12.88 -10.31
CA TRP A 19 -2.35 11.64 -11.06
C TRP A 19 -2.70 11.86 -12.53
N GLN A 20 -2.00 11.18 -13.40
CA GLN A 20 -2.34 11.03 -14.81
C GLN A 20 -2.94 9.64 -15.03
N VAL A 21 -4.23 9.58 -15.32
CA VAL A 21 -4.91 8.33 -15.61
C VAL A 21 -4.39 7.73 -16.92
N GLN A 22 -4.11 6.44 -16.90
CA GLN A 22 -3.66 5.63 -18.02
C GLN A 22 -4.74 4.60 -18.37
N THR A 23 -4.77 4.15 -19.63
CA THR A 23 -5.74 3.16 -20.11
C THR A 23 -5.20 1.75 -19.88
N SER A 24 -5.86 0.96 -19.03
CA SER A 24 -5.52 -0.45 -18.81
C SER A 24 -6.07 -1.40 -19.88
N GLY A 25 -7.15 -1.00 -20.53
CA GLY A 25 -7.88 -1.84 -21.51
C GLY A 25 -8.83 -2.87 -20.89
N ILE A 26 -9.05 -2.83 -19.57
CA ILE A 26 -9.92 -3.77 -18.85
C ILE A 26 -10.94 -3.04 -17.97
N ASP A 27 -12.01 -3.74 -17.58
CA ASP A 27 -13.02 -3.27 -16.62
C ASP A 27 -13.07 -4.23 -15.43
N THR A 28 -12.06 -4.18 -14.57
CA THR A 28 -11.93 -5.05 -13.39
C THR A 28 -11.45 -4.24 -12.20
N ASN A 29 -11.80 -4.66 -10.99
CA ASN A 29 -11.31 -4.05 -9.79
C ASN A 29 -9.83 -4.43 -9.57
N LEU A 30 -8.91 -3.51 -9.86
CA LEU A 30 -7.49 -3.68 -9.60
C LEU A 30 -7.21 -3.42 -8.11
N ARG A 31 -6.43 -4.31 -7.47
CA ARG A 31 -6.25 -4.37 -6.02
C ARG A 31 -4.80 -4.21 -5.57
N GLY A 32 -3.85 -4.67 -6.37
CA GLY A 32 -2.42 -4.59 -6.09
C GLY A 32 -1.67 -3.95 -7.24
N VAL A 33 -0.60 -3.23 -6.92
CA VAL A 33 0.33 -2.64 -7.89
C VAL A 33 1.75 -2.73 -7.36
N SER A 34 2.68 -3.02 -8.24
CA SER A 34 4.11 -3.01 -7.96
C SER A 34 4.85 -2.30 -9.07
N VAL A 35 5.67 -1.33 -8.70
CA VAL A 35 6.64 -0.68 -9.58
C VAL A 35 8.05 -1.13 -9.21
N SER A 36 8.88 -1.39 -10.22
CA SER A 36 10.30 -1.68 -10.06
C SER A 36 11.12 -0.94 -11.11
N SER A 37 12.30 -0.48 -10.73
CA SER A 37 13.26 0.11 -11.67
C SER A 37 14.10 -1.01 -12.28
N LEU A 38 14.28 -1.01 -13.59
CA LEU A 38 15.12 -1.99 -14.30
C LEU A 38 16.62 -1.72 -14.08
N GLU A 39 16.99 -0.45 -14.06
CA GLU A 39 18.35 0.01 -13.79
C GLU A 39 18.29 1.31 -12.97
N PRO A 40 18.55 1.26 -11.64
CA PRO A 40 18.46 2.45 -10.78
C PRO A 40 19.37 3.60 -11.20
N GLU A 41 20.43 3.33 -11.97
CA GLU A 41 21.46 4.30 -12.34
C GLU A 41 21.39 4.81 -13.79
N LYS A 42 20.56 4.18 -14.65
CA LYS A 42 20.44 4.52 -16.07
C LYS A 42 18.98 4.53 -16.53
N ASN A 43 18.56 5.65 -17.12
CA ASN A 43 17.33 5.79 -17.92
C ASN A 43 16.02 5.37 -17.26
N HIS A 44 15.70 5.80 -16.07
CA HIS A 44 14.34 5.76 -15.45
C HIS A 44 13.30 4.85 -16.13
N GLU A 45 13.70 3.63 -16.50
CA GLU A 45 12.81 2.64 -17.07
C GLU A 45 12.13 1.85 -15.96
N TYR A 46 10.80 1.93 -15.91
CA TYR A 46 10.00 1.26 -14.88
C TYR A 46 9.19 0.13 -15.49
N VAL A 47 9.22 -1.02 -14.80
CA VAL A 47 8.31 -2.12 -15.03
C VAL A 47 7.20 -2.07 -14.01
N LEU A 48 5.99 -2.22 -14.49
CA LEU A 48 4.78 -2.14 -13.71
C LEU A 48 4.05 -3.48 -13.78
N TRP A 49 3.57 -3.92 -12.64
CA TRP A 49 2.67 -5.04 -12.53
C TRP A 49 1.46 -4.62 -11.72
N ALA A 50 0.28 -5.06 -12.14
CA ALA A 50 -0.95 -4.86 -11.40
C ALA A 50 -1.74 -6.16 -11.31
N SER A 51 -2.51 -6.31 -10.24
CA SER A 51 -3.34 -7.49 -10.00
C SER A 51 -4.73 -7.08 -9.51
N GLY A 52 -5.71 -7.96 -9.69
CA GLY A 52 -7.08 -7.65 -9.30
C GLY A 52 -8.00 -8.86 -9.30
N SER A 53 -9.29 -8.57 -9.19
CA SER A 53 -10.35 -9.58 -9.17
C SER A 53 -10.44 -10.35 -10.49
N ASN A 54 -11.10 -11.50 -10.46
CA ASN A 54 -11.30 -12.37 -11.62
C ASN A 54 -10.00 -12.85 -12.29
N GLY A 55 -8.98 -13.14 -11.47
CA GLY A 55 -7.70 -13.68 -11.92
C GLY A 55 -6.85 -12.72 -12.73
N VAL A 56 -7.19 -11.44 -12.76
CA VAL A 56 -6.48 -10.46 -13.62
C VAL A 56 -5.10 -10.14 -13.07
N ILE A 57 -4.12 -10.25 -13.98
CA ILE A 57 -2.76 -9.73 -13.79
C ILE A 57 -2.39 -8.93 -15.04
N LEU A 58 -1.83 -7.75 -14.86
CA LEU A 58 -1.35 -6.87 -15.93
C LEU A 58 0.13 -6.62 -15.76
N ARG A 59 0.86 -6.50 -16.86
CA ARG A 59 2.25 -6.06 -16.90
C ARG A 59 2.48 -5.01 -17.96
N SER A 60 3.23 -3.98 -17.62
CA SER A 60 3.76 -2.98 -18.57
C SER A 60 5.28 -2.89 -18.41
N THR A 61 5.98 -2.81 -19.54
CA THR A 61 7.44 -2.60 -19.62
C THR A 61 7.79 -1.25 -20.24
N ASN A 62 6.81 -0.35 -20.37
CA ASN A 62 6.95 0.98 -20.95
C ASN A 62 6.17 2.03 -20.14
N GLU A 63 6.32 1.98 -18.81
CA GLU A 63 5.76 2.97 -17.87
C GLU A 63 4.23 3.13 -17.95
N GLY A 64 3.53 2.05 -18.27
CA GLY A 64 2.08 2.04 -18.36
C GLY A 64 1.53 2.59 -19.69
N ALA A 65 2.37 2.85 -20.69
CA ALA A 65 1.90 3.23 -22.02
C ALA A 65 1.08 2.12 -22.69
N THR A 66 1.47 0.86 -22.47
CA THR A 66 0.69 -0.31 -22.87
C THR A 66 0.72 -1.40 -21.80
N TRP A 67 -0.35 -2.18 -21.71
CA TRP A 67 -0.50 -3.23 -20.71
C TRP A 67 -0.76 -4.57 -21.40
N LYS A 68 -0.07 -5.60 -20.93
CA LYS A 68 -0.30 -6.99 -21.32
C LYS A 68 -1.04 -7.72 -20.20
N GLN A 69 -2.20 -8.28 -20.50
CA GLN A 69 -2.90 -9.17 -19.58
C GLN A 69 -2.22 -10.53 -19.55
N LEU A 70 -2.07 -11.07 -18.35
CA LEU A 70 -1.46 -12.34 -18.02
C LEU A 70 -2.44 -13.17 -17.20
N ASN A 71 -2.30 -14.50 -17.24
CA ASN A 71 -3.21 -15.40 -16.55
C ASN A 71 -2.43 -16.45 -15.75
N VAL A 72 -2.92 -16.74 -14.54
CA VAL A 72 -2.52 -17.92 -13.79
C VAL A 72 -3.40 -19.07 -14.23
N GLN A 73 -2.82 -20.21 -14.59
CA GLN A 73 -3.60 -21.39 -14.99
C GLN A 73 -4.49 -21.85 -13.82
N GLY A 74 -5.80 -21.93 -14.04
CA GLY A 74 -6.78 -22.28 -13.01
C GLY A 74 -7.03 -21.19 -11.96
N GLY A 75 -6.61 -19.95 -12.23
CA GLY A 75 -6.76 -18.82 -11.31
C GLY A 75 -7.82 -17.79 -11.73
N GLY A 76 -8.68 -18.09 -12.69
CA GLY A 76 -9.63 -17.13 -13.25
C GLY A 76 -10.73 -16.64 -12.30
N ASP A 77 -10.96 -17.33 -11.17
CA ASP A 77 -11.90 -16.94 -10.11
C ASP A 77 -11.22 -16.39 -8.86
N LEU A 78 -9.88 -16.25 -8.88
CA LEU A 78 -9.12 -15.73 -7.76
C LEU A 78 -9.17 -14.21 -7.70
N ASP A 79 -9.21 -13.67 -6.48
CA ASP A 79 -9.08 -12.23 -6.21
C ASP A 79 -7.62 -11.94 -5.81
N PHE A 80 -6.80 -11.51 -6.79
CA PHE A 80 -5.39 -11.20 -6.57
C PHE A 80 -5.24 -9.82 -5.94
N ARG A 81 -5.03 -9.79 -4.62
CA ARG A 81 -5.00 -8.56 -3.82
C ARG A 81 -3.61 -8.00 -3.57
N SER A 82 -2.58 -8.79 -3.78
CA SER A 82 -1.20 -8.33 -3.62
C SER A 82 -0.34 -8.82 -4.77
N ILE A 83 0.55 -7.97 -5.25
CA ILE A 83 1.56 -8.31 -6.24
C ILE A 83 2.87 -7.61 -5.88
N LYS A 84 3.98 -8.35 -5.95
CA LYS A 84 5.33 -7.80 -5.78
C LYS A 84 6.21 -8.26 -6.93
N ALA A 85 6.68 -7.32 -7.71
CA ALA A 85 7.60 -7.55 -8.82
C ALA A 85 8.96 -6.93 -8.55
N PHE A 86 9.99 -7.53 -9.14
CA PHE A 86 11.38 -7.10 -9.00
C PHE A 86 11.95 -6.59 -10.33
N ASP A 87 11.43 -7.13 -11.42
CA ASP A 87 11.82 -6.80 -12.79
C ASP A 87 10.71 -7.20 -13.78
N SER A 88 11.04 -7.28 -15.09
CA SER A 88 10.13 -7.73 -16.13
C SER A 88 9.76 -9.21 -16.04
N ASP A 89 10.56 -10.02 -15.37
CA ASP A 89 10.44 -11.49 -15.42
C ASP A 89 10.00 -12.10 -14.11
N THR A 90 10.41 -11.51 -12.98
CA THR A 90 10.19 -12.11 -11.65
C THR A 90 9.13 -11.33 -10.87
N ALA A 91 8.05 -12.02 -10.50
CA ALA A 91 7.00 -11.47 -9.63
C ALA A 91 6.35 -12.56 -8.78
N TYR A 92 5.86 -12.16 -7.61
CA TYR A 92 4.91 -12.92 -6.79
C TYR A 92 3.54 -12.27 -6.86
N VAL A 93 2.50 -13.10 -6.85
CA VAL A 93 1.12 -12.64 -6.72
C VAL A 93 0.40 -13.48 -5.68
N MET A 94 -0.43 -12.82 -4.87
CA MET A 94 -1.17 -13.43 -3.78
C MET A 94 -2.67 -13.19 -3.99
N SER A 95 -3.46 -14.26 -3.90
CA SER A 95 -4.91 -14.17 -3.83
C SER A 95 -5.41 -14.29 -2.39
N SER A 96 -6.53 -13.63 -2.13
CA SER A 96 -7.26 -13.69 -0.87
C SER A 96 -8.61 -14.37 -1.08
N GLY A 97 -9.01 -15.18 -0.11
CA GLY A 97 -10.28 -15.88 -0.11
C GLY A 97 -10.29 -17.05 0.86
N ASP A 98 -11.47 -17.53 1.20
CA ASP A 98 -11.61 -18.64 2.15
C ASP A 98 -10.98 -19.93 1.63
N GLY A 99 -10.31 -20.63 2.50
CA GLY A 99 -9.73 -21.94 2.26
C GLY A 99 -8.68 -21.90 1.16
N ASP A 100 -8.79 -22.78 0.16
CA ASP A 100 -7.80 -22.92 -0.90
C ASP A 100 -7.79 -21.78 -1.94
N LYS A 101 -8.59 -20.72 -1.75
CA LYS A 101 -8.53 -19.50 -2.55
C LYS A 101 -7.44 -18.51 -2.10
N SER A 102 -6.92 -18.67 -0.91
CA SER A 102 -5.73 -17.96 -0.41
C SER A 102 -4.48 -18.68 -0.91
N ARG A 103 -3.83 -18.11 -1.94
CA ARG A 103 -2.70 -18.74 -2.65
C ARG A 103 -1.59 -17.75 -2.95
N ILE A 104 -0.37 -18.24 -3.00
CA ILE A 104 0.80 -17.48 -3.46
C ILE A 104 1.36 -18.17 -4.70
N TYR A 105 1.56 -17.39 -5.76
CA TYR A 105 2.18 -17.84 -7.00
C TYR A 105 3.43 -17.02 -7.31
N LYS A 106 4.39 -17.64 -8.00
CA LYS A 106 5.62 -16.99 -8.51
C LYS A 106 5.77 -17.22 -10.01
N THR A 107 6.22 -16.20 -10.70
CA THR A 107 6.75 -16.30 -12.06
C THR A 107 8.20 -15.86 -12.11
N VAL A 108 8.97 -16.43 -13.07
CA VAL A 108 10.36 -16.03 -13.38
C VAL A 108 10.57 -15.85 -14.89
N ASP A 109 9.47 -15.80 -15.65
CA ASP A 109 9.50 -15.72 -17.12
C ASP A 109 8.53 -14.67 -17.68
N GLY A 110 8.26 -13.63 -16.88
CA GLY A 110 7.41 -12.51 -17.27
C GLY A 110 5.92 -12.85 -17.28
N GLY A 111 5.50 -13.79 -16.45
CA GLY A 111 4.11 -14.21 -16.30
C GLY A 111 3.61 -15.13 -17.39
N LYS A 112 4.50 -15.75 -18.17
CA LYS A 112 4.12 -16.80 -19.13
C LYS A 112 3.69 -18.06 -18.40
N ASN A 113 4.43 -18.39 -17.31
CA ASN A 113 4.13 -19.51 -16.41
C ASN A 113 4.12 -19.03 -14.97
N TRP A 114 3.21 -19.58 -14.17
CA TRP A 114 3.09 -19.32 -12.75
C TRP A 114 3.16 -20.62 -11.97
N LYS A 115 4.07 -20.68 -10.99
CA LYS A 115 4.22 -21.82 -10.09
C LYS A 115 3.49 -21.52 -8.78
N LEU A 116 2.58 -22.40 -8.37
CA LEU A 116 1.97 -22.33 -7.03
C LEU A 116 3.07 -22.55 -5.99
N GLN A 117 3.23 -21.58 -5.10
CA GLN A 117 4.23 -21.58 -4.04
C GLN A 117 3.63 -22.02 -2.70
N TYR A 118 2.41 -21.55 -2.42
CA TYR A 118 1.74 -21.84 -1.15
C TYR A 118 0.21 -21.84 -1.31
N SER A 119 -0.44 -22.74 -0.60
CA SER A 119 -1.89 -22.73 -0.38
C SER A 119 -2.20 -23.48 0.92
N ASP A 120 -3.27 -23.10 1.60
CA ASP A 120 -3.71 -23.72 2.85
C ASP A 120 -5.24 -23.92 2.80
N LYS A 121 -5.73 -24.97 3.49
CA LYS A 121 -7.14 -25.31 3.57
C LYS A 121 -7.68 -25.26 5.00
N ARG A 122 -6.85 -24.81 5.96
CA ARG A 122 -7.31 -24.66 7.35
C ARG A 122 -8.46 -23.68 7.43
N ALA A 123 -9.42 -23.98 8.29
CA ALA A 123 -10.50 -23.06 8.61
C ALA A 123 -9.94 -21.76 9.21
N GLY A 124 -10.42 -20.63 8.74
CA GLY A 124 -9.95 -19.30 9.17
C GLY A 124 -8.68 -18.81 8.47
N PHE A 125 -7.98 -19.66 7.71
CA PHE A 125 -6.83 -19.19 6.92
C PHE A 125 -7.30 -18.28 5.78
N PHE A 126 -6.82 -17.04 5.82
CA PHE A 126 -7.16 -16.02 4.83
C PHE A 126 -5.97 -15.06 4.65
N LEU A 127 -5.33 -15.07 3.47
CA LEU A 127 -4.19 -14.21 3.20
C LEU A 127 -4.62 -12.76 2.98
N ASP A 128 -4.00 -11.85 3.72
CA ASP A 128 -4.29 -10.42 3.68
C ASP A 128 -3.27 -9.61 2.89
N SER A 129 -1.99 -9.97 3.02
CA SER A 129 -0.91 -9.15 2.49
C SER A 129 0.33 -9.97 2.14
N LEU A 130 1.08 -9.49 1.13
CA LEU A 130 2.37 -10.04 0.71
C LEU A 130 3.37 -8.91 0.54
N VAL A 131 4.54 -9.04 1.16
CA VAL A 131 5.66 -8.11 1.02
C VAL A 131 6.95 -8.85 0.81
N CYS A 132 7.86 -8.28 0.00
CA CYS A 132 9.20 -8.84 -0.22
C CYS A 132 10.23 -7.71 -0.24
N ASP A 133 11.39 -7.93 0.34
CA ASP A 133 12.56 -7.06 0.22
C ASP A 133 13.56 -7.56 -0.83
N SER A 134 13.47 -8.84 -1.22
CA SER A 134 14.30 -9.44 -2.28
C SER A 134 13.50 -10.50 -3.06
N LYS A 135 14.11 -11.01 -4.15
CA LYS A 135 13.53 -12.11 -4.95
C LYS A 135 13.41 -13.43 -4.19
N THR A 136 14.13 -13.56 -3.09
CA THR A 136 14.21 -14.78 -2.28
C THR A 136 13.62 -14.62 -0.88
N HIS A 137 13.47 -13.40 -0.38
CA HIS A 137 12.89 -13.15 0.93
C HIS A 137 11.57 -12.41 0.83
N CYS A 138 10.51 -13.10 1.21
CA CYS A 138 9.14 -12.57 1.24
C CYS A 138 8.42 -13.02 2.51
N LEU A 139 7.46 -12.21 2.92
CA LEU A 139 6.52 -12.50 4.01
C LEU A 139 5.09 -12.39 3.49
N ALA A 140 4.19 -13.23 4.04
CA ALA A 140 2.75 -13.09 3.83
C ALA A 140 2.03 -13.20 5.17
N LEU A 141 1.02 -12.34 5.35
CA LEU A 141 0.19 -12.26 6.55
C LEU A 141 -1.15 -12.93 6.27
N SER A 142 -1.63 -13.72 7.24
CA SER A 142 -2.99 -14.26 7.28
C SER A 142 -3.72 -13.80 8.53
N ASP A 143 -5.04 -13.74 8.40
CA ASP A 143 -5.96 -13.65 9.54
C ASP A 143 -5.64 -14.67 10.64
N PRO A 144 -6.13 -14.47 11.86
CA PRO A 144 -5.85 -15.37 12.96
C PRO A 144 -6.42 -16.78 12.73
N VAL A 145 -5.55 -17.80 12.87
CA VAL A 145 -5.92 -19.19 12.99
C VAL A 145 -5.62 -19.61 14.43
N ASP A 146 -6.60 -20.22 15.09
CA ASP A 146 -6.52 -20.62 16.51
C ASP A 146 -6.10 -19.47 17.46
N GLY A 147 -6.58 -18.24 17.15
CA GLY A 147 -6.37 -17.03 17.97
C GLY A 147 -5.01 -16.38 17.81
N LYS A 148 -4.21 -16.73 16.80
CA LYS A 148 -2.94 -16.08 16.46
C LYS A 148 -2.85 -15.76 14.99
N PHE A 149 -2.35 -14.58 14.66
CA PHE A 149 -1.98 -14.23 13.28
C PHE A 149 -0.93 -15.20 12.77
N LEU A 150 -1.04 -15.60 11.51
CA LEU A 150 -0.01 -16.39 10.84
C LEU A 150 0.82 -15.50 9.92
N VAL A 151 2.13 -15.59 10.06
CA VAL A 151 3.08 -14.97 9.15
C VAL A 151 3.85 -16.08 8.45
N LEU A 152 3.73 -16.14 7.14
CA LEU A 152 4.50 -17.04 6.29
C LEU A 152 5.78 -16.35 5.85
N SER A 153 6.86 -17.10 5.68
CA SER A 153 8.14 -16.61 5.19
C SER A 153 8.74 -17.55 4.17
N THR A 154 9.44 -17.00 3.19
CA THR A 154 10.40 -17.71 2.37
C THR A 154 11.74 -16.99 2.42
N ASP A 155 12.84 -17.73 2.48
CA ASP A 155 14.22 -17.23 2.47
C ASP A 155 14.98 -17.64 1.19
N ASP A 156 14.41 -18.55 0.39
CA ASP A 156 14.97 -19.02 -0.89
C ASP A 156 14.07 -18.67 -2.10
N GLY A 157 12.88 -18.12 -1.82
CA GLY A 157 11.89 -17.77 -2.82
C GLY A 157 11.15 -18.96 -3.43
N GLU A 158 11.31 -20.16 -2.89
CA GLU A 158 10.72 -21.41 -3.40
C GLU A 158 9.92 -22.15 -2.34
N HIS A 159 10.40 -22.15 -1.09
CA HIS A 159 9.80 -22.88 0.01
C HIS A 159 9.26 -21.90 1.06
N TRP A 160 7.98 -22.03 1.36
CA TRP A 160 7.31 -21.20 2.36
C TRP A 160 7.12 -21.99 3.65
N LYS A 161 7.33 -21.32 4.78
CA LYS A 161 7.15 -21.86 6.14
C LYS A 161 6.41 -20.84 7.00
N GLU A 162 5.69 -21.31 8.00
CA GLU A 162 5.13 -20.45 9.04
C GLU A 162 6.25 -20.00 9.98
N LEU A 163 6.25 -18.72 10.32
CA LEU A 163 7.09 -18.20 11.39
C LEU A 163 6.56 -18.65 12.76
N PRO A 164 7.43 -18.82 13.76
CA PRO A 164 6.99 -19.18 15.11
C PRO A 164 6.00 -18.16 15.68
N SER A 165 4.87 -18.62 16.22
CA SER A 165 3.85 -17.77 16.84
C SER A 165 3.75 -17.92 18.36
N ASP A 166 4.62 -18.71 18.99
CA ASP A 166 4.65 -18.92 20.44
C ASP A 166 4.97 -17.62 21.21
N LYS A 167 5.81 -16.75 20.64
CA LYS A 167 6.16 -15.41 21.16
C LYS A 167 5.41 -14.26 20.45
N MET A 168 4.28 -14.56 19.83
CA MET A 168 3.41 -13.53 19.25
C MET A 168 2.23 -13.28 20.20
N PRO A 169 1.91 -12.01 20.51
CA PRO A 169 0.68 -11.71 21.24
C PRO A 169 -0.55 -12.29 20.54
N ALA A 170 -1.49 -12.82 21.31
CA ALA A 170 -2.73 -13.36 20.75
C ALA A 170 -3.55 -12.26 20.09
N ALA A 171 -4.28 -12.63 19.04
CA ALA A 171 -5.33 -11.79 18.49
C ALA A 171 -6.45 -11.62 19.53
N LEU A 172 -7.02 -10.42 19.60
CA LEU A 172 -8.19 -10.16 20.41
C LEU A 172 -9.45 -10.79 19.73
N PRO A 173 -10.49 -11.10 20.48
CA PRO A 173 -11.74 -11.57 19.88
C PRO A 173 -12.26 -10.56 18.83
N LYS A 174 -12.50 -11.01 17.60
CA LYS A 174 -12.94 -10.20 16.45
C LYS A 174 -11.88 -9.20 15.94
N GLU A 175 -10.62 -9.40 16.25
CA GLU A 175 -9.52 -8.71 15.61
C GLU A 175 -9.05 -9.53 14.39
N GLY A 176 -8.76 -8.84 13.29
CA GLY A 176 -8.27 -9.42 12.04
C GLY A 176 -7.35 -8.46 11.31
N ALA A 177 -6.79 -8.91 10.21
CA ALA A 177 -6.09 -8.04 9.27
C ALA A 177 -7.01 -7.66 8.10
N PHE A 178 -6.52 -6.82 7.19
CA PHE A 178 -7.33 -6.39 6.05
C PHE A 178 -6.58 -6.58 4.72
N ALA A 179 -7.21 -7.33 3.82
CA ALA A 179 -6.72 -7.57 2.47
C ALA A 179 -7.17 -6.50 1.47
N ALA A 180 -7.01 -5.21 1.80
CA ALA A 180 -7.51 -4.14 0.94
C ALA A 180 -6.60 -3.87 -0.27
N SER A 181 -5.29 -3.73 -0.02
CA SER A 181 -4.27 -3.33 -1.00
C SER A 181 -3.04 -4.24 -0.99
N GLY A 182 -3.05 -5.29 -0.16
CA GLY A 182 -1.90 -6.16 0.04
C GLY A 182 -0.73 -5.51 0.78
N SER A 183 -0.96 -4.40 1.51
CA SER A 183 0.06 -3.62 2.20
C SER A 183 -0.18 -3.49 3.71
N SER A 184 -0.93 -4.42 4.32
CA SER A 184 -1.11 -4.45 5.78
C SER A 184 0.13 -4.96 6.55
N ILE A 185 1.12 -5.56 5.86
CA ILE A 185 2.44 -5.92 6.39
C ILE A 185 3.54 -5.16 5.65
N ALA A 186 4.58 -4.74 6.38
CA ALA A 186 5.75 -4.05 5.84
C ALA A 186 7.06 -4.65 6.38
N ILE A 187 8.08 -4.69 5.52
CA ILE A 187 9.47 -5.00 5.87
C ILE A 187 10.25 -3.71 5.77
N CYS A 188 10.93 -3.34 6.85
CA CYS A 188 11.69 -2.12 6.99
C CYS A 188 13.16 -2.43 7.33
N ASP A 189 14.03 -1.42 7.20
CA ASP A 189 15.43 -1.49 7.63
C ASP A 189 16.16 -2.76 7.15
N ARG A 190 16.01 -3.06 5.84
CA ARG A 190 16.64 -4.23 5.20
C ARG A 190 16.26 -5.57 5.84
N GLY A 191 15.01 -5.69 6.29
CA GLY A 191 14.49 -6.93 6.87
C GLY A 191 14.67 -7.06 8.37
N GLU A 192 15.23 -6.06 9.06
CA GLU A 192 15.40 -6.11 10.52
C GLU A 192 14.08 -5.86 11.25
N ASN A 193 13.28 -4.91 10.76
CA ASN A 193 12.00 -4.56 11.35
C ASN A 193 10.83 -5.03 10.45
N ILE A 194 9.86 -5.70 11.06
CA ILE A 194 8.63 -6.14 10.38
C ILE A 194 7.45 -5.57 11.16
N TYR A 195 6.53 -4.93 10.45
CA TYR A 195 5.30 -4.38 11.03
C TYR A 195 4.09 -4.91 10.32
N PHE A 196 3.01 -5.20 11.06
CA PHE A 196 1.70 -5.37 10.44
C PHE A 196 0.58 -4.74 11.27
N GLY A 197 -0.44 -4.25 10.57
CA GLY A 197 -1.58 -3.58 11.16
C GLY A 197 -2.81 -4.47 11.23
N THR A 198 -3.63 -4.26 12.27
CA THR A 198 -4.87 -5.00 12.51
C THR A 198 -6.07 -4.09 12.62
N GLY A 199 -7.26 -4.66 12.65
CA GLY A 199 -8.51 -3.92 12.80
C GLY A 199 -9.62 -4.78 13.41
N GLY A 200 -10.86 -4.31 13.31
CA GLY A 200 -11.99 -4.92 13.99
C GLY A 200 -12.08 -4.44 15.44
N ALA A 201 -11.89 -5.33 16.39
CA ALA A 201 -12.01 -5.01 17.82
C ALA A 201 -11.00 -3.98 18.31
N ALA A 202 -9.79 -3.97 17.74
CA ALA A 202 -8.72 -3.03 18.05
C ALA A 202 -7.92 -2.70 16.78
N ALA A 203 -7.26 -1.55 16.75
CA ALA A 203 -6.28 -1.18 15.74
C ALA A 203 -4.89 -1.23 16.37
N ARG A 204 -4.22 -2.37 16.25
CA ARG A 204 -2.88 -2.59 16.79
C ARG A 204 -1.85 -2.69 15.69
N VAL A 205 -0.62 -2.27 15.98
CA VAL A 205 0.53 -2.61 15.16
C VAL A 205 1.33 -3.68 15.88
N PHE A 206 1.54 -4.80 15.21
CA PHE A 206 2.48 -5.83 15.61
C PHE A 206 3.85 -5.49 15.05
N HIS A 207 4.88 -5.63 15.87
CA HIS A 207 6.25 -5.31 15.51
C HIS A 207 7.21 -6.43 15.94
N SER A 208 8.09 -6.81 15.03
CA SER A 208 9.21 -7.72 15.27
C SER A 208 10.52 -7.04 14.88
N THR A 209 11.55 -7.18 15.73
CA THR A 209 12.92 -6.71 15.49
C THR A 209 13.91 -7.85 15.27
N ASP A 210 13.40 -9.07 15.14
CA ASP A 210 14.23 -10.29 15.04
C ASP A 210 13.80 -11.21 13.89
N ARG A 211 13.30 -10.59 12.80
CA ARG A 211 12.82 -11.27 11.59
C ARG A 211 11.63 -12.21 11.85
N GLY A 212 10.71 -11.78 12.69
CA GLY A 212 9.48 -12.51 12.99
C GLY A 212 9.61 -13.66 13.99
N ARG A 213 10.72 -13.75 14.75
CA ARG A 213 10.88 -14.77 15.78
C ARG A 213 10.14 -14.43 17.07
N SER A 214 10.01 -13.14 17.36
CA SER A 214 9.20 -12.63 18.46
C SER A 214 8.50 -11.33 18.06
N TRP A 215 7.38 -11.03 18.72
CA TRP A 215 6.52 -9.91 18.36
C TRP A 215 6.06 -9.16 19.59
N THR A 216 5.91 -7.87 19.46
CA THR A 216 5.14 -6.99 20.36
C THR A 216 3.89 -6.51 19.64
N ALA A 217 2.87 -6.08 20.38
CA ALA A 217 1.68 -5.44 19.82
C ALA A 217 1.38 -4.18 20.59
N VAL A 218 1.19 -3.07 19.90
CA VAL A 218 0.94 -1.75 20.48
C VAL A 218 -0.38 -1.21 19.91
N ASP A 219 -1.25 -0.72 20.78
CA ASP A 219 -2.47 -0.03 20.39
C ASP A 219 -2.15 1.26 19.67
N THR A 220 -2.88 1.54 18.60
CA THR A 220 -2.80 2.80 17.89
C THR A 220 -4.04 3.65 18.12
N PRO A 221 -3.94 4.97 17.94
CA PRO A 221 -5.11 5.85 18.03
C PRO A 221 -6.04 5.79 16.81
N ILE A 222 -5.79 4.92 15.80
CA ILE A 222 -6.64 4.75 14.61
C ILE A 222 -8.02 4.23 15.02
N ALA A 223 -9.04 4.58 14.24
CA ALA A 223 -10.43 4.16 14.47
C ALA A 223 -10.55 2.63 14.46
N SER A 224 -11.23 2.07 15.45
CA SER A 224 -11.49 0.64 15.63
C SER A 224 -12.76 0.43 16.45
N GLY A 225 -13.10 -0.82 16.73
CA GLY A 225 -14.26 -1.20 17.56
C GLY A 225 -15.44 -1.74 16.75
N ASN A 226 -15.34 -1.80 15.43
CA ASN A 226 -16.30 -2.46 14.55
C ASN A 226 -15.59 -3.25 13.43
N PRO A 227 -16.24 -4.23 12.78
CA PRO A 227 -15.60 -5.11 11.80
C PRO A 227 -15.08 -4.43 10.53
N SER A 228 -15.43 -3.16 10.29
CA SER A 228 -15.04 -2.42 9.09
C SER A 228 -13.96 -1.37 9.34
N SER A 229 -13.52 -1.19 10.58
CA SER A 229 -12.56 -0.16 10.95
C SER A 229 -11.24 -0.73 11.47
N GLY A 230 -10.14 -0.04 11.22
CA GLY A 230 -8.80 -0.41 11.68
C GLY A 230 -7.69 0.12 10.78
N ILE A 231 -6.55 -0.53 10.86
CA ILE A 231 -5.37 -0.29 10.01
C ILE A 231 -5.48 -1.16 8.78
N PHE A 232 -5.36 -0.56 7.60
CA PHE A 232 -5.44 -1.25 6.31
C PHE A 232 -4.08 -1.33 5.60
N SER A 233 -3.16 -0.46 5.97
CA SER A 233 -1.85 -0.38 5.35
C SER A 233 -0.82 0.17 6.33
N VAL A 234 0.40 -0.35 6.24
CA VAL A 234 1.57 0.12 6.99
C VAL A 234 2.71 0.36 6.00
N ALA A 235 3.41 1.48 6.14
CA ALA A 235 4.59 1.79 5.35
C ALA A 235 5.69 2.39 6.25
N CYS A 236 6.94 2.25 5.83
CA CYS A 236 8.07 2.88 6.48
C CYS A 236 8.88 3.68 5.46
N GLY A 237 9.38 4.83 5.90
CA GLY A 237 10.26 5.73 5.14
C GLY A 237 11.22 6.43 6.08
N GLY A 238 12.52 6.21 5.90
CA GLY A 238 13.51 6.68 6.85
C GLY A 238 13.32 6.06 8.24
N PHE A 239 13.16 6.90 9.27
CA PHE A 239 12.91 6.47 10.66
C PHE A 239 11.42 6.43 11.03
N LEU A 240 10.53 6.81 10.10
CA LEU A 240 9.09 6.85 10.33
C LEU A 240 8.43 5.52 9.96
N VAL A 241 7.45 5.14 10.77
CA VAL A 241 6.47 4.11 10.43
C VAL A 241 5.10 4.76 10.40
N VAL A 242 4.37 4.58 9.33
CA VAL A 242 3.05 5.19 9.11
C VAL A 242 2.02 4.10 8.94
N ALA A 243 0.92 4.22 9.66
CA ALA A 243 -0.26 3.38 9.54
C ALA A 243 -1.44 4.20 9.02
N ALA A 244 -2.15 3.67 8.04
CA ALA A 244 -3.35 4.29 7.49
C ALA A 244 -4.52 3.31 7.44
N GLY A 245 -5.75 3.84 7.58
CA GLY A 245 -6.95 3.01 7.60
C GLY A 245 -8.22 3.84 7.75
N GLY A 246 -8.99 3.60 8.81
CA GLY A 246 -10.29 4.21 9.07
C GLY A 246 -11.41 3.18 8.96
N ASP A 247 -12.60 3.60 8.55
CA ASP A 247 -13.76 2.74 8.33
C ASP A 247 -14.17 2.72 6.85
N TYR A 248 -14.03 1.56 6.16
CA TYR A 248 -14.37 1.47 4.74
C TYR A 248 -15.86 1.58 4.45
N LYS A 249 -16.74 1.42 5.45
CA LYS A 249 -18.17 1.67 5.32
C LYS A 249 -18.55 3.14 5.47
N GLU A 250 -17.66 3.94 6.04
CA GLU A 250 -17.79 5.39 6.17
C GLU A 250 -16.60 6.10 5.52
N PRO A 251 -16.41 5.95 4.19
CA PRO A 251 -15.18 6.33 3.51
C PRO A 251 -14.86 7.83 3.57
N THR A 252 -15.81 8.67 3.90
CA THR A 252 -15.62 10.12 4.06
C THR A 252 -15.36 10.55 5.51
N ALA A 253 -15.41 9.62 6.46
CA ALA A 253 -15.09 9.91 7.85
C ALA A 253 -13.58 10.12 8.02
N ALA A 254 -13.17 11.37 8.21
CA ALA A 254 -11.77 11.81 8.25
C ALA A 254 -11.19 11.88 9.68
N LYS A 255 -11.70 11.08 10.60
CA LYS A 255 -11.25 11.10 11.99
C LYS A 255 -10.51 9.81 12.31
N ARG A 256 -9.30 9.94 12.88
CA ARG A 256 -8.49 8.80 13.34
C ARG A 256 -8.18 7.80 12.23
N VAL A 257 -7.78 8.30 11.07
CA VAL A 257 -7.52 7.51 9.84
C VAL A 257 -6.03 7.24 9.62
N ALA A 258 -5.14 8.12 10.12
CA ALA A 258 -3.70 7.95 9.99
C ALA A 258 -2.98 8.24 11.32
N ALA A 259 -2.00 7.41 11.61
CA ALA A 259 -1.09 7.55 12.74
C ALA A 259 0.34 7.27 12.29
N TYR A 260 1.30 7.82 13.03
CA TYR A 260 2.72 7.61 12.77
C TYR A 260 3.48 7.31 14.07
N SER A 261 4.62 6.68 13.91
CA SER A 261 5.62 6.45 14.95
C SER A 261 6.97 6.96 14.46
N ASN A 262 7.70 7.66 15.32
CA ASN A 262 9.07 8.12 15.10
C ASN A 262 10.08 7.45 16.04
N ASP A 263 9.64 6.40 16.73
CA ASP A 263 10.41 5.62 17.71
C ASP A 263 10.33 4.10 17.40
N PHE A 264 10.34 3.76 16.12
CA PHE A 264 10.29 2.37 15.62
C PHE A 264 9.06 1.58 16.10
N GLY A 265 7.90 2.24 16.20
CA GLY A 265 6.63 1.60 16.56
C GLY A 265 6.39 1.40 18.05
N ALA A 266 7.25 1.96 18.92
CA ALA A 266 7.08 1.87 20.38
C ALA A 266 5.89 2.73 20.85
N THR A 267 5.70 3.90 20.24
CA THR A 267 4.54 4.76 20.47
C THR A 267 3.92 5.25 19.15
N TRP A 268 2.62 5.55 19.18
CA TRP A 268 1.86 5.96 18.00
C TRP A 268 1.10 7.25 18.27
N HIS A 269 1.24 8.20 17.35
CA HIS A 269 0.61 9.52 17.39
C HIS A 269 -0.35 9.69 16.20
N LEU A 270 -1.51 10.30 16.43
CA LEU A 270 -2.37 10.72 15.32
C LEU A 270 -1.64 11.80 14.51
N ALA A 271 -1.77 11.74 13.19
CA ALA A 271 -1.41 12.87 12.36
C ALA A 271 -2.24 14.10 12.78
N GLU A 272 -1.63 15.28 12.86
CA GLU A 272 -2.30 16.49 13.32
C GLU A 272 -3.40 16.91 12.34
N GLN A 273 -3.09 16.89 11.05
CA GLN A 273 -4.08 16.97 10.00
C GLN A 273 -4.29 15.59 9.39
N GLN A 274 -5.50 15.06 9.53
CA GLN A 274 -5.85 13.72 9.06
C GLN A 274 -6.12 13.70 7.56
N PRO A 275 -5.94 12.53 6.88
CA PRO A 275 -6.43 12.33 5.51
C PRO A 275 -7.92 12.61 5.37
N GLY A 276 -8.37 12.94 4.14
CA GLY A 276 -9.75 13.28 3.83
C GLY A 276 -10.77 12.13 3.97
N GLY A 277 -10.42 11.02 4.60
CA GLY A 277 -11.29 9.88 4.87
C GLY A 277 -10.52 8.56 4.87
N TYR A 278 -11.24 7.43 4.85
CA TYR A 278 -10.66 6.08 4.81
C TYR A 278 -9.58 5.94 3.71
N ARG A 279 -8.45 5.35 4.08
CA ARG A 279 -7.36 5.05 3.16
C ARG A 279 -7.05 3.55 3.14
N SER A 280 -7.13 2.97 1.94
CA SER A 280 -6.87 1.54 1.72
C SER A 280 -5.39 1.20 1.63
N ALA A 281 -4.57 2.17 1.25
CA ALA A 281 -3.12 2.02 1.15
C ALA A 281 -2.38 3.29 1.55
N VAL A 282 -1.20 3.11 2.14
CA VAL A 282 -0.17 4.14 2.31
C VAL A 282 1.15 3.60 1.76
N ALA A 283 1.93 4.43 1.09
CA ALA A 283 3.22 4.08 0.53
C ALA A 283 4.23 5.22 0.75
N ASP A 284 5.50 4.87 0.95
CA ASP A 284 6.61 5.83 0.95
C ASP A 284 6.75 6.42 -0.46
N ALA A 285 6.57 7.72 -0.58
CA ALA A 285 6.65 8.48 -1.83
C ALA A 285 8.03 9.14 -2.02
N GLY A 286 8.98 8.81 -1.15
CA GLY A 286 10.34 9.34 -1.14
C GLY A 286 10.48 10.66 -0.38
N TYR A 287 11.72 10.99 -0.04
CA TYR A 287 12.09 12.23 0.67
C TYR A 287 11.41 12.46 2.03
N GLY A 288 10.89 11.39 2.65
CA GLY A 288 10.18 11.46 3.93
C GLY A 288 8.68 11.77 3.80
N ASP A 289 8.16 11.84 2.58
CA ASP A 289 6.74 12.02 2.33
C ASP A 289 6.05 10.67 2.06
N PHE A 290 4.77 10.58 2.39
CA PHE A 290 3.95 9.40 2.14
C PHE A 290 2.73 9.77 1.30
N ALA A 291 2.30 8.85 0.45
CA ALA A 291 1.05 8.94 -0.29
C ALA A 291 0.03 7.94 0.27
N ALA A 292 -1.15 8.42 0.66
CA ALA A 292 -2.26 7.58 1.10
C ALA A 292 -3.41 7.66 0.10
N VAL A 293 -3.87 6.51 -0.40
CA VAL A 293 -4.94 6.43 -1.39
C VAL A 293 -6.16 5.71 -0.86
N GLY A 294 -7.34 6.08 -1.36
CA GLY A 294 -8.61 5.49 -0.96
C GLY A 294 -9.74 5.79 -1.95
N PRO A 295 -10.98 5.40 -1.64
CA PRO A 295 -12.11 5.54 -2.56
C PRO A 295 -12.53 6.99 -2.84
N ASN A 296 -12.15 7.93 -2.00
CA ASN A 296 -12.48 9.35 -2.11
C ASN A 296 -11.25 10.25 -2.34
N GLY A 297 -10.15 9.68 -2.85
CA GLY A 297 -8.99 10.45 -3.30
C GLY A 297 -7.68 10.06 -2.65
N THR A 298 -6.70 10.92 -2.86
CA THR A 298 -5.32 10.80 -2.38
C THR A 298 -5.01 11.92 -1.40
N ASP A 299 -4.23 11.59 -0.38
CA ASP A 299 -3.56 12.57 0.47
C ASP A 299 -2.05 12.34 0.43
N ILE A 300 -1.31 13.43 0.45
CA ILE A 300 0.17 13.43 0.56
C ILE A 300 0.52 13.97 1.95
N SER A 301 1.40 13.26 2.65
CA SER A 301 1.90 13.74 3.92
C SER A 301 3.00 14.76 3.73
N HIS A 302 3.05 15.70 4.64
CA HIS A 302 4.21 16.55 4.87
C HIS A 302 4.67 16.31 6.29
N ASN A 303 5.94 15.98 6.45
CA ASN A 303 6.52 15.68 7.75
C ASN A 303 7.58 16.73 8.09
N GLU A 304 7.32 17.50 9.13
CA GLU A 304 8.26 18.48 9.64
C GLU A 304 9.22 17.80 10.64
N ARG A 305 10.38 17.34 10.13
CA ARG A 305 11.51 16.80 10.93
C ARG A 305 11.15 15.61 11.85
N GLY A 306 10.03 14.90 11.57
CA GLY A 306 9.58 13.78 12.40
C GLY A 306 8.80 14.18 13.65
N GLU A 307 8.51 15.45 13.85
CA GLU A 307 7.81 15.94 15.05
C GLU A 307 6.29 15.99 14.87
N SER A 308 5.82 16.26 13.64
CA SER A 308 4.40 16.29 13.31
C SER A 308 4.14 15.78 11.89
N MET A 309 2.95 15.26 11.65
CA MET A 309 2.52 14.79 10.34
C MET A 309 1.22 15.45 9.93
N HIS A 310 1.24 16.06 8.75
CA HIS A 310 0.09 16.72 8.17
C HIS A 310 -0.23 16.09 6.81
N TRP A 311 -1.50 15.80 6.56
CA TRP A 311 -1.97 15.26 5.29
C TRP A 311 -2.69 16.33 4.49
N GLN A 312 -2.29 16.50 3.24
CA GLN A 312 -2.96 17.38 2.29
C GLN A 312 -3.74 16.56 1.28
N HIS A 313 -5.04 16.79 1.20
CA HIS A 313 -5.90 16.19 0.19
C HIS A 313 -5.59 16.76 -1.20
N THR A 314 -5.41 15.89 -2.20
CA THR A 314 -4.89 16.31 -3.51
C THR A 314 -5.85 16.09 -4.67
N ASP A 315 -6.76 15.12 -4.56
CA ASP A 315 -7.70 14.74 -5.61
C ASP A 315 -8.81 13.82 -5.08
N TYR A 316 -9.77 13.47 -5.95
CA TYR A 316 -10.90 12.59 -5.62
C TYR A 316 -10.90 11.29 -6.43
N LEU A 317 -9.74 10.87 -6.96
CA LEU A 317 -9.64 9.64 -7.73
C LEU A 317 -9.81 8.41 -6.84
N ASN A 318 -10.72 7.51 -7.23
CA ASN A 318 -10.96 6.27 -6.48
C ASN A 318 -9.84 5.27 -6.76
N LEU A 319 -8.98 5.05 -5.76
CA LEU A 319 -7.82 4.18 -5.83
C LEU A 319 -7.82 3.17 -4.69
N ASN A 320 -7.28 1.97 -4.94
CA ASN A 320 -7.18 0.88 -3.97
C ASN A 320 -5.76 0.70 -3.43
N ALA A 321 -4.75 0.83 -4.28
CA ALA A 321 -3.35 0.60 -3.93
C ALA A 321 -2.43 1.55 -4.68
N ALA A 322 -1.25 1.83 -4.09
CA ALA A 322 -0.19 2.63 -4.69
C ALA A 322 1.17 1.99 -4.42
N SER A 323 2.11 2.19 -5.34
CA SER A 323 3.49 1.74 -5.24
C SER A 323 4.43 2.79 -5.83
N PHE A 324 5.55 3.03 -5.15
CA PHE A 324 6.54 4.03 -5.52
C PHE A 324 7.94 3.43 -5.61
N VAL A 325 8.77 4.03 -6.46
CA VAL A 325 10.23 3.92 -6.45
C VAL A 325 10.79 5.34 -6.43
N GLY A 326 11.28 5.76 -5.27
CA GLY A 326 11.56 7.16 -5.01
C GLY A 326 10.32 8.02 -5.24
N GLN A 327 10.43 9.05 -6.06
CA GLN A 327 9.32 9.95 -6.39
C GLN A 327 8.40 9.48 -7.53
N TYR A 328 8.70 8.34 -8.17
CA TYR A 328 7.90 7.80 -9.29
C TYR A 328 6.90 6.78 -8.77
N GLY A 329 5.63 7.05 -8.98
CA GLY A 329 4.53 6.25 -8.42
C GLY A 329 3.47 5.87 -9.42
N TRP A 330 2.83 4.73 -9.17
CA TRP A 330 1.61 4.30 -9.84
C TRP A 330 0.60 3.80 -8.82
N ALA A 331 -0.66 4.02 -9.13
CA ALA A 331 -1.79 3.57 -8.34
C ALA A 331 -2.82 2.87 -9.21
N VAL A 332 -3.60 2.02 -8.57
CA VAL A 332 -4.66 1.24 -9.25
C VAL A 332 -5.97 1.33 -8.45
N GLY A 333 -7.09 1.14 -9.16
CA GLY A 333 -8.42 1.23 -8.58
C GLY A 333 -9.48 0.43 -9.32
N PRO A 334 -10.77 0.67 -9.00
CA PRO A 334 -11.90 0.02 -9.67
C PRO A 334 -11.94 0.32 -11.18
N LYS A 335 -12.67 -0.52 -11.93
CA LYS A 335 -12.90 -0.38 -13.38
C LYS A 335 -11.61 -0.25 -14.19
N GLY A 336 -10.59 -1.03 -13.82
CA GLY A 336 -9.30 -1.02 -14.49
C GLY A 336 -8.54 0.30 -14.39
N THR A 337 -8.89 1.16 -13.42
CA THR A 337 -8.18 2.43 -13.22
C THR A 337 -6.72 2.18 -12.91
N ILE A 338 -5.84 2.80 -13.69
CA ILE A 338 -4.41 2.92 -13.43
C ILE A 338 -4.05 4.39 -13.55
N ALA A 339 -3.21 4.88 -12.65
CA ALA A 339 -2.79 6.26 -12.64
C ALA A 339 -1.29 6.37 -12.34
N ARG A 340 -0.58 7.24 -13.07
CA ARG A 340 0.83 7.59 -12.86
C ARG A 340 0.93 8.87 -12.05
N PHE A 341 1.77 8.89 -11.03
CA PHE A 341 2.04 10.07 -10.22
C PHE A 341 2.90 11.08 -10.98
N LYS A 342 2.55 12.37 -10.91
CA LYS A 342 3.27 13.46 -11.55
C LYS A 342 4.32 14.05 -10.60
N THR A 343 5.57 13.72 -10.80
CA THR A 343 6.70 14.08 -9.94
C THR A 343 7.03 15.58 -9.83
N HIS A 344 6.52 16.41 -10.72
CA HIS A 344 6.88 17.84 -10.79
C HIS A 344 6.44 18.67 -9.57
N PHE A 345 5.50 18.16 -8.76
CA PHE A 345 4.94 18.89 -7.63
C PHE A 345 5.82 18.86 -6.37
N PHE A 346 6.50 17.74 -6.07
CA PHE A 346 7.40 17.68 -4.90
C PHE A 346 8.54 18.71 -4.98
N TYR A 347 9.02 19.00 -6.19
CA TYR A 347 10.09 19.97 -6.40
C TYR A 347 9.63 21.42 -6.19
N GLN A 348 8.38 21.75 -6.50
CA GLN A 348 7.85 23.11 -6.37
C GLN A 348 7.49 23.45 -4.91
N ILE A 349 6.97 22.50 -4.14
CA ILE A 349 6.62 22.73 -2.73
C ILE A 349 7.87 22.91 -1.86
N LYS A 350 8.94 22.12 -2.10
CA LYS A 350 10.21 22.24 -1.34
C LYS A 350 11.04 23.49 -1.71
N ASN A 351 10.80 24.09 -2.86
CA ASN A 351 11.51 25.29 -3.33
C ASN A 351 10.68 26.58 -3.26
N ALA A 352 9.45 26.54 -2.80
CA ALA A 352 8.70 27.73 -2.45
C ALA A 352 9.29 28.31 -1.17
N HIS A 353 10.15 29.31 -1.32
CA HIS A 353 10.70 30.06 -0.18
C HIS A 353 9.55 30.76 0.57
N PRO A 354 9.60 30.86 1.92
CA PRO A 354 8.60 31.61 2.70
C PRO A 354 8.47 33.10 2.31
N SER A 355 9.38 33.63 1.47
CA SER A 355 9.36 35.00 0.96
C SER A 355 8.40 35.22 -0.23
N ASP A 356 7.81 34.15 -0.81
CA ASP A 356 6.92 34.27 -1.97
C ASP A 356 5.43 34.31 -1.59
N ASN A 357 5.15 34.52 -0.31
CA ASN A 357 3.78 34.76 0.16
C ASN A 357 3.49 36.28 0.09
N PRO A 358 2.73 36.76 -0.88
CA PRO A 358 2.36 38.19 -0.97
C PRO A 358 1.10 38.45 -0.10
N PHE A 359 1.23 38.27 1.25
CA PHE A 359 0.33 38.88 2.23
C PHE A 359 0.99 38.94 3.61
#